data_80eda73bd73f66ec4a8d54b86d7cd018
#
_entry.id   80eda73bd73f66ec4a8d54b86d7cd018
#
_cell.length_a   1.000
_cell.length_b   1.000
_cell.length_c   1.000
_cell.angle_alpha   90.00
_cell.angle_beta   90.00
_cell.angle_gamma   90.00
#
_symmetry.space_group_name_H-M   'P 1'
#
loop_
_entity.id
_entity.type
_entity.pdbx_description
1 polymer ?
#
loop_
_entity_poly.entity_id
_entity_poly.type
_entity_poly.pdbx_seq_one_letter_code
_entity_poly.pdbx_strand_id
1 'polypeptide(L)'
;MRIAFMSWRDLANDQAGGSEIFIDRLACNLLDMGHEVAHLCGGPVGERRYEVFDLGGTFSQYAKAPLIHHRTVRDWDLLVDVENGLPYFSPLWRRKPILALLLHVHTDQWALRFPAPLAAAGRFTEAKVMPLVYRRVPFVAISDSTADSLVDIGVDRDRIRILSPGVDAPAVTTVQRSTEPLFICAGRLVPHKRIDLLLRAWERVRSVVGGRLVVVGDGPERDSLEALAGDDVEFVGKIGEQEKWRLFGEAWLLLHTAQHEGWGIVIIEAGTMGTPSLGFDVPGVRDSIVDGVSGILADSEDDLVGRWIELANDRPLREKLSEGARLYSARFRWDEVAKEFAAIASDAVGSGIR
;
A
#
# COMPACT_ATOMS: atom_id res chain seq x y z
N MET A 1 -8.09 13.12 21.15
CA MET A 1 -8.88 13.67 20.03
C MET A 1 -9.85 12.63 19.53
N ARG A 2 -10.96 13.07 18.94
CA ARG A 2 -11.93 12.22 18.22
C ARG A 2 -11.65 12.33 16.72
N ILE A 3 -11.22 11.24 16.11
CA ILE A 3 -10.74 11.19 14.73
C ILE A 3 -11.63 10.25 13.92
N ALA A 4 -12.26 10.77 12.86
CA ALA A 4 -13.08 9.98 11.96
C ALA A 4 -12.34 9.76 10.64
N PHE A 5 -12.12 8.52 10.24
CA PHE A 5 -11.66 8.17 8.90
C PHE A 5 -12.86 7.99 7.97
N MET A 6 -12.75 8.46 6.76
CA MET A 6 -13.73 8.24 5.71
C MET A 6 -13.03 7.67 4.49
N SER A 7 -13.36 6.45 4.13
CA SER A 7 -12.67 5.74 3.05
C SER A 7 -13.63 4.93 2.19
N TRP A 8 -13.14 4.43 1.07
CA TRP A 8 -13.92 3.66 0.11
C TRP A 8 -14.60 2.43 0.73
N ARG A 9 -13.88 1.64 1.54
CA ARG A 9 -14.37 0.34 2.05
C ARG A 9 -13.66 -0.07 3.33
N ASP A 10 -14.26 -1.05 4.01
CA ASP A 10 -13.70 -1.70 5.19
C ASP A 10 -12.81 -2.89 4.82
N LEU A 11 -12.00 -3.31 5.78
CA LEU A 11 -11.16 -4.51 5.68
C LEU A 11 -11.99 -5.82 5.56
N ALA A 12 -13.29 -5.82 5.93
CA ALA A 12 -14.19 -6.94 5.71
C ALA A 12 -14.60 -7.15 4.24
N ASN A 13 -14.26 -6.22 3.35
CA ASN A 13 -14.55 -6.36 1.92
C ASN A 13 -13.61 -7.39 1.29
N ASP A 14 -14.15 -8.29 0.46
CA ASP A 14 -13.36 -9.35 -0.21
C ASP A 14 -12.22 -8.82 -1.09
N GLN A 15 -12.35 -7.56 -1.55
CA GLN A 15 -11.33 -6.87 -2.34
C GLN A 15 -10.41 -5.99 -1.49
N ALA A 16 -10.46 -6.08 -0.15
CA ALA A 16 -9.58 -5.32 0.73
C ALA A 16 -8.10 -5.60 0.43
N GLY A 17 -7.27 -4.61 0.64
CA GLY A 17 -5.84 -4.68 0.37
C GLY A 17 -5.05 -3.77 1.31
N GLY A 18 -3.90 -3.29 0.84
CA GLY A 18 -2.99 -2.47 1.64
C GLY A 18 -3.60 -1.19 2.20
N SER A 19 -4.54 -0.58 1.48
CA SER A 19 -5.22 0.65 1.91
C SER A 19 -6.08 0.42 3.16
N GLU A 20 -6.85 -0.65 3.16
CA GLU A 20 -7.74 -1.01 4.27
C GLU A 20 -6.95 -1.46 5.49
N ILE A 21 -5.86 -2.22 5.28
CA ILE A 21 -4.91 -2.61 6.34
C ILE A 21 -4.26 -1.36 6.95
N PHE A 22 -3.83 -0.40 6.13
CA PHE A 22 -3.23 0.84 6.61
C PHE A 22 -4.18 1.60 7.55
N ILE A 23 -5.44 1.78 7.14
CA ILE A 23 -6.43 2.49 7.95
C ILE A 23 -6.71 1.75 9.26
N ASP A 24 -6.93 0.44 9.20
CA ASP A 24 -7.22 -0.38 10.37
C ASP A 24 -6.06 -0.37 11.39
N ARG A 25 -4.82 -0.56 10.93
CA ARG A 25 -3.64 -0.53 11.79
C ARG A 25 -3.41 0.85 12.41
N LEU A 26 -3.52 1.90 11.62
CA LEU A 26 -3.40 3.27 12.12
C LEU A 26 -4.50 3.57 13.16
N ALA A 27 -5.75 3.23 12.87
CA ALA A 27 -6.89 3.40 13.77
C ALA A 27 -6.68 2.66 15.11
N CYS A 28 -6.26 1.38 15.07
CA CYS A 28 -5.99 0.61 16.26
C CYS A 28 -4.87 1.21 17.12
N ASN A 29 -3.79 1.67 16.52
CA ASN A 29 -2.69 2.29 17.26
C ASN A 29 -3.09 3.66 17.85
N LEU A 30 -3.93 4.43 17.16
CA LEU A 30 -4.49 5.68 17.71
C LEU A 30 -5.39 5.42 18.91
N LEU A 31 -6.18 4.34 18.91
CA LEU A 31 -6.95 3.90 20.09
C LEU A 31 -6.03 3.56 21.27
N ASP A 32 -4.93 2.83 21.02
CA ASP A 32 -3.96 2.48 22.05
C ASP A 32 -3.26 3.71 22.66
N MET A 33 -3.19 4.81 21.91
CA MET A 33 -2.74 6.13 22.37
C MET A 33 -3.83 6.93 23.11
N GLY A 34 -5.05 6.40 23.27
CA GLY A 34 -6.15 7.04 23.97
C GLY A 34 -6.97 8.03 23.13
N HIS A 35 -6.88 7.96 21.80
CA HIS A 35 -7.80 8.68 20.91
C HIS A 35 -9.11 7.92 20.75
N GLU A 36 -10.21 8.61 20.46
CA GLU A 36 -11.43 7.99 19.96
C GLU A 36 -11.40 7.95 18.45
N VAL A 37 -11.71 6.79 17.87
CA VAL A 37 -11.63 6.57 16.42
C VAL A 37 -12.95 6.02 15.89
N ALA A 38 -13.38 6.51 14.72
CA ALA A 38 -14.46 5.93 13.94
C ALA A 38 -14.07 5.82 12.47
N HIS A 39 -14.67 4.88 11.76
CA HIS A 39 -14.47 4.68 10.33
C HIS A 39 -15.82 4.71 9.60
N LEU A 40 -15.94 5.58 8.62
CA LEU A 40 -17.09 5.69 7.73
C LEU A 40 -16.65 5.16 6.35
N CYS A 41 -17.28 4.10 5.86
CA CYS A 41 -16.86 3.48 4.60
C CYS A 41 -18.01 2.79 3.88
N GLY A 42 -17.79 2.45 2.62
CA GLY A 42 -18.71 1.60 1.86
C GLY A 42 -18.69 0.17 2.40
N GLY A 43 -19.88 -0.45 2.51
CA GLY A 43 -20.06 -1.82 3.00
C GLY A 43 -19.54 -2.88 2.01
N PRO A 44 -19.40 -4.15 2.44
CA PRO A 44 -19.72 -4.64 3.79
C PRO A 44 -18.73 -4.15 4.86
N VAL A 45 -19.22 -3.98 6.08
CA VAL A 45 -18.43 -3.57 7.25
C VAL A 45 -18.33 -4.71 8.27
N GLY A 46 -17.20 -4.82 8.96
CA GLY A 46 -16.95 -5.80 9.99
C GLY A 46 -16.88 -5.20 11.40
N GLU A 47 -16.89 -6.08 12.41
CA GLU A 47 -16.60 -5.67 13.78
C GLU A 47 -15.12 -5.27 13.92
N ARG A 48 -14.89 -4.10 14.55
CA ARG A 48 -13.56 -3.54 14.82
C ARG A 48 -13.44 -3.10 16.28
N ARG A 49 -12.25 -2.77 16.68
CA ARG A 49 -11.97 -2.14 17.99
C ARG A 49 -12.54 -0.71 18.08
N TYR A 50 -12.95 -0.13 16.99
CA TYR A 50 -13.52 1.20 16.83
C TYR A 50 -14.88 1.14 16.11
N GLU A 51 -15.65 2.23 16.21
CA GLU A 51 -16.96 2.29 15.53
C GLU A 51 -16.82 2.34 14.01
N VAL A 52 -17.62 1.53 13.32
CA VAL A 52 -17.68 1.52 11.84
C VAL A 52 -19.10 1.87 11.39
N PHE A 53 -19.21 2.82 10.46
CA PHE A 53 -20.48 3.28 9.90
C PHE A 53 -20.53 2.97 8.40
N ASP A 54 -21.51 2.18 8.00
CA ASP A 54 -21.76 1.83 6.60
C ASP A 54 -22.37 3.02 5.84
N LEU A 55 -21.64 3.51 4.85
CA LEU A 55 -22.07 4.55 3.91
C LEU A 55 -22.88 3.97 2.73
N GLY A 56 -23.00 2.64 2.63
CA GLY A 56 -23.69 1.94 1.53
C GLY A 56 -22.75 1.47 0.42
N GLY A 57 -23.33 1.19 -0.77
CA GLY A 57 -22.56 0.61 -1.88
C GLY A 57 -21.57 1.57 -2.53
N THR A 58 -20.76 1.02 -3.42
CA THR A 58 -19.56 1.62 -4.07
C THR A 58 -19.72 3.08 -4.51
N PHE A 59 -20.85 3.46 -5.10
CA PHE A 59 -21.07 4.84 -5.55
C PHE A 59 -22.05 5.62 -4.65
N SER A 60 -23.03 4.94 -4.04
CA SER A 60 -24.02 5.59 -3.17
C SER A 60 -23.40 6.20 -1.91
N GLN A 61 -22.27 5.69 -1.46
CA GLN A 61 -21.54 6.18 -0.30
C GLN A 61 -21.19 7.68 -0.41
N TYR A 62 -20.79 8.15 -1.60
CA TYR A 62 -20.44 9.57 -1.81
C TYR A 62 -21.63 10.50 -1.58
N ALA A 63 -22.83 10.09 -1.99
CA ALA A 63 -24.04 10.86 -1.75
C ALA A 63 -24.53 10.78 -0.29
N LYS A 64 -24.30 9.65 0.39
CA LYS A 64 -24.75 9.43 1.77
C LYS A 64 -23.76 9.97 2.81
N ALA A 65 -22.48 10.09 2.47
CA ALA A 65 -21.43 10.49 3.40
C ALA A 65 -21.75 11.77 4.19
N PRO A 66 -22.21 12.89 3.59
CA PRO A 66 -22.52 14.10 4.34
C PRO A 66 -23.63 13.88 5.39
N LEU A 67 -24.67 13.10 5.06
CA LEU A 67 -25.79 12.84 5.94
C LEU A 67 -25.38 11.93 7.11
N ILE A 68 -24.68 10.84 6.84
CA ILE A 68 -24.24 9.90 7.88
C ILE A 68 -23.22 10.57 8.78
N HIS A 69 -22.22 11.25 8.22
CA HIS A 69 -21.28 12.08 8.99
C HIS A 69 -21.99 13.06 9.93
N HIS A 70 -23.03 13.76 9.42
CA HIS A 70 -23.76 14.73 10.22
C HIS A 70 -24.49 14.08 11.42
N ARG A 71 -24.96 12.84 11.27
CA ARG A 71 -25.69 12.10 12.30
C ARG A 71 -24.80 11.41 13.32
N THR A 72 -23.56 11.07 12.94
CA THR A 72 -22.66 10.23 13.74
C THR A 72 -21.47 10.99 14.31
N VAL A 73 -20.65 11.58 13.44
CA VAL A 73 -19.33 12.14 13.81
C VAL A 73 -19.22 13.66 13.54
N ARG A 74 -20.35 14.38 13.41
CA ARG A 74 -20.37 15.81 13.09
C ARG A 74 -19.47 16.64 14.00
N ASP A 75 -19.50 16.34 15.29
CA ASP A 75 -18.82 17.13 16.32
C ASP A 75 -17.41 16.62 16.66
N TRP A 76 -16.94 15.64 15.93
CA TRP A 76 -15.59 15.11 16.08
C TRP A 76 -14.53 16.13 15.64
N ASP A 77 -13.34 16.01 16.23
CA ASP A 77 -12.29 17.03 16.10
C ASP A 77 -11.69 17.07 14.70
N LEU A 78 -11.47 15.90 14.10
CA LEU A 78 -10.85 15.73 12.78
C LEU A 78 -11.62 14.74 11.91
N LEU A 79 -11.78 15.05 10.63
CA LEU A 79 -12.12 14.10 9.58
C LEU A 79 -10.90 13.83 8.71
N VAL A 80 -10.50 12.58 8.59
CA VAL A 80 -9.50 12.12 7.63
C VAL A 80 -10.23 11.63 6.39
N ASP A 81 -10.18 12.42 5.33
CA ASP A 81 -10.75 12.10 4.02
C ASP A 81 -9.73 11.25 3.26
N VAL A 82 -9.95 9.95 3.22
CA VAL A 82 -9.04 9.00 2.56
C VAL A 82 -9.42 8.89 1.09
N GLU A 83 -8.61 9.50 0.25
CA GLU A 83 -8.86 9.58 -1.17
C GLU A 83 -8.34 8.34 -1.90
N ASN A 84 -9.23 7.67 -2.61
CA ASN A 84 -8.92 6.50 -3.42
C ASN A 84 -9.51 6.67 -4.83
N GLY A 85 -9.00 7.69 -5.53
CA GLY A 85 -9.38 8.13 -6.87
C GLY A 85 -10.50 9.16 -6.89
N LEU A 86 -11.65 8.91 -6.27
CA LEU A 86 -12.73 9.88 -6.15
C LEU A 86 -12.81 10.41 -4.71
N PRO A 87 -12.62 11.72 -4.49
CA PRO A 87 -12.71 12.32 -3.16
C PRO A 87 -14.16 12.42 -2.68
N TYR A 88 -14.37 12.46 -1.36
CA TYR A 88 -15.70 12.70 -0.76
C TYR A 88 -16.12 14.17 -0.81
N PHE A 89 -15.26 15.04 -1.30
CA PHE A 89 -15.49 16.49 -1.33
C PHE A 89 -15.87 17.08 0.05
N SER A 90 -15.28 16.53 1.08
CA SER A 90 -15.58 16.89 2.47
C SER A 90 -15.44 18.39 2.78
N PRO A 91 -14.54 19.18 2.13
CA PRO A 91 -14.47 20.63 2.35
C PRO A 91 -15.72 21.40 1.94
N LEU A 92 -16.59 20.82 1.08
CA LEU A 92 -17.83 21.49 0.64
C LEU A 92 -18.96 21.41 1.68
N TRP A 93 -18.93 20.43 2.58
CA TRP A 93 -20.03 20.18 3.52
C TRP A 93 -19.60 20.07 4.99
N ARG A 94 -18.28 19.97 5.29
CA ARG A 94 -17.75 19.99 6.66
C ARG A 94 -17.05 21.31 6.95
N ARG A 95 -17.28 21.87 8.16
CA ARG A 95 -16.70 23.15 8.61
C ARG A 95 -15.62 22.99 9.69
N LYS A 96 -15.43 21.79 10.21
CA LYS A 96 -14.38 21.44 11.17
C LYS A 96 -13.15 20.92 10.44
N PRO A 97 -11.99 20.80 11.09
CA PRO A 97 -10.75 20.35 10.47
C PRO A 97 -10.88 19.07 9.64
N ILE A 98 -10.21 19.09 8.51
CA ILE A 98 -10.12 17.98 7.55
C ILE A 98 -8.63 17.76 7.27
N LEU A 99 -8.23 16.50 7.14
CA LEU A 99 -6.94 16.04 6.64
C LEU A 99 -7.20 15.12 5.45
N ALA A 100 -6.61 15.38 4.31
CA ALA A 100 -6.69 14.49 3.15
C ALA A 100 -5.56 13.45 3.22
N LEU A 101 -5.89 12.17 3.17
CA LEU A 101 -4.92 11.08 3.15
C LEU A 101 -4.95 10.39 1.80
N LEU A 102 -3.82 10.44 1.07
CA LEU A 102 -3.69 9.79 -0.23
C LEU A 102 -2.72 8.62 -0.17
N LEU A 103 -3.21 7.49 -0.63
CA LEU A 103 -2.44 6.26 -0.76
C LEU A 103 -1.76 6.16 -2.12
N HIS A 104 -2.38 6.74 -3.14
CA HIS A 104 -1.78 7.03 -4.43
C HIS A 104 -2.70 7.87 -5.33
N VAL A 105 -2.15 8.54 -6.34
CA VAL A 105 -2.90 9.25 -7.37
C VAL A 105 -3.24 8.29 -8.51
N HIS A 106 -4.52 8.24 -8.91
CA HIS A 106 -5.06 7.22 -9.82
C HIS A 106 -5.06 7.63 -11.30
N THR A 107 -4.47 8.78 -11.65
CA THR A 107 -4.59 9.40 -12.98
C THR A 107 -4.45 8.41 -14.14
N ASP A 108 -3.48 7.50 -14.08
CA ASP A 108 -3.22 6.51 -15.13
C ASP A 108 -4.11 5.26 -15.01
N GLN A 109 -4.66 4.99 -13.83
CA GLN A 109 -5.48 3.80 -13.58
C GLN A 109 -6.94 3.94 -14.01
N TRP A 110 -7.42 5.17 -14.18
CA TRP A 110 -8.79 5.41 -14.61
C TRP A 110 -9.11 4.72 -15.95
N ALA A 111 -8.18 4.76 -16.90
CA ALA A 111 -8.34 4.14 -18.21
C ALA A 111 -8.32 2.60 -18.17
N LEU A 112 -7.72 2.01 -17.14
CA LEU A 112 -7.69 0.55 -16.97
C LEU A 112 -8.99 -0.01 -16.38
N ARG A 113 -9.76 0.84 -15.67
CA ARG A 113 -10.95 0.40 -14.92
C ARG A 113 -12.28 0.84 -15.53
N PHE A 114 -12.29 1.92 -16.29
CA PHE A 114 -13.52 2.54 -16.76
C PHE A 114 -13.49 2.82 -18.26
N PRO A 115 -14.67 2.82 -18.94
CA PRO A 115 -14.79 3.30 -20.32
C PRO A 115 -14.30 4.73 -20.48
N ALA A 116 -13.79 5.09 -21.67
CA ALA A 116 -13.11 6.34 -21.95
C ALA A 116 -13.79 7.62 -21.42
N PRO A 117 -15.14 7.81 -21.53
CA PRO A 117 -15.78 9.02 -20.99
C PRO A 117 -15.71 9.12 -19.46
N LEU A 118 -15.91 7.98 -18.74
CA LEU A 118 -15.84 7.93 -17.29
C LEU A 118 -14.40 8.07 -16.80
N ALA A 119 -13.45 7.45 -17.50
CA ALA A 119 -12.03 7.59 -17.22
C ALA A 119 -11.56 9.04 -17.37
N ALA A 120 -12.01 9.73 -18.41
CA ALA A 120 -11.71 11.15 -18.62
C ALA A 120 -12.32 12.04 -17.51
N ALA A 121 -13.57 11.78 -17.13
CA ALA A 121 -14.22 12.50 -16.03
C ALA A 121 -13.54 12.25 -14.68
N GLY A 122 -13.15 10.99 -14.39
CA GLY A 122 -12.39 10.64 -13.18
C GLY A 122 -11.05 11.37 -13.12
N ARG A 123 -10.25 11.29 -14.19
CA ARG A 123 -8.97 12.03 -14.29
C ARG A 123 -9.14 13.53 -14.13
N PHE A 124 -10.15 14.11 -14.77
CA PHE A 124 -10.42 15.55 -14.63
C PHE A 124 -10.78 15.91 -13.19
N THR A 125 -11.60 15.08 -12.54
CA THR A 125 -12.01 15.28 -11.14
C THR A 125 -10.81 15.21 -10.21
N GLU A 126 -9.99 14.18 -10.33
CA GLU A 126 -8.79 14.00 -9.50
C GLU A 126 -7.74 15.08 -9.78
N ALA A 127 -7.43 15.36 -11.05
CA ALA A 127 -6.33 16.25 -11.41
C ALA A 127 -6.68 17.75 -11.39
N LYS A 128 -7.96 18.13 -11.43
CA LYS A 128 -8.36 19.55 -11.52
C LYS A 128 -9.37 19.98 -10.48
N VAL A 129 -10.38 19.15 -10.18
CA VAL A 129 -11.44 19.54 -9.24
C VAL A 129 -10.97 19.34 -7.80
N MET A 130 -10.34 18.20 -7.50
CA MET A 130 -9.87 17.88 -6.16
C MET A 130 -8.87 18.92 -5.63
N PRO A 131 -7.76 19.28 -6.31
CA PRO A 131 -6.82 20.28 -5.81
C PRO A 131 -7.47 21.64 -5.53
N LEU A 132 -8.47 22.03 -6.34
CA LEU A 132 -9.20 23.29 -6.17
C LEU A 132 -10.11 23.24 -4.94
N VAL A 133 -10.86 22.15 -4.73
CA VAL A 133 -11.77 21.99 -3.58
C VAL A 133 -10.97 21.87 -2.28
N TYR A 134 -9.88 21.12 -2.31
CA TYR A 134 -8.99 20.88 -1.15
C TYR A 134 -7.88 21.92 -1.00
N ARG A 135 -7.97 23.08 -1.67
CA ARG A 135 -6.89 24.10 -1.70
C ARG A 135 -6.41 24.61 -0.33
N ARG A 136 -7.19 24.40 0.73
CA ARG A 136 -6.85 24.78 2.10
C ARG A 136 -6.65 23.59 3.03
N VAL A 137 -6.84 22.38 2.56
CA VAL A 137 -6.73 21.15 3.34
C VAL A 137 -5.26 20.70 3.34
N PRO A 138 -4.68 20.34 4.50
CA PRO A 138 -3.40 19.66 4.54
C PRO A 138 -3.53 18.24 4.01
N PHE A 139 -2.47 17.74 3.39
CA PHE A 139 -2.39 16.41 2.79
C PHE A 139 -1.39 15.53 3.53
N VAL A 140 -1.69 14.25 3.60
CA VAL A 140 -0.77 13.19 3.97
C VAL A 140 -0.61 12.25 2.78
N ALA A 141 0.60 12.06 2.31
CA ALA A 141 0.98 11.11 1.28
C ALA A 141 1.76 9.95 1.91
N ILE A 142 1.55 8.73 1.44
CA ILE A 142 2.22 7.56 2.03
C ILE A 142 3.66 7.35 1.53
N SER A 143 4.08 8.09 0.51
CA SER A 143 5.42 8.01 -0.09
C SER A 143 5.82 9.34 -0.73
N ASP A 144 7.12 9.50 -1.01
CA ASP A 144 7.64 10.62 -1.77
C ASP A 144 7.05 10.63 -3.19
N SER A 145 6.98 9.49 -3.86
CA SER A 145 6.35 9.38 -5.18
C SER A 145 4.87 9.79 -5.18
N THR A 146 4.12 9.48 -4.10
CA THR A 146 2.73 9.94 -3.96
C THR A 146 2.68 11.46 -3.73
N ALA A 147 3.62 12.02 -2.96
CA ALA A 147 3.72 13.47 -2.75
C ALA A 147 4.05 14.20 -4.06
N ASP A 148 4.98 13.68 -4.85
CA ASP A 148 5.33 14.23 -6.17
C ASP A 148 4.13 14.19 -7.12
N SER A 149 3.41 13.07 -7.16
CA SER A 149 2.17 12.95 -7.95
C SER A 149 1.09 13.96 -7.53
N LEU A 150 0.98 14.28 -6.23
CA LEU A 150 0.10 15.35 -5.74
C LEU A 150 0.56 16.74 -6.23
N VAL A 151 1.85 17.01 -6.23
CA VAL A 151 2.41 18.26 -6.78
C VAL A 151 2.13 18.37 -8.27
N ASP A 152 2.27 17.30 -9.03
CA ASP A 152 2.00 17.26 -10.48
C ASP A 152 0.54 17.61 -10.83
N ILE A 153 -0.40 17.28 -9.96
CA ILE A 153 -1.82 17.66 -10.14
C ILE A 153 -2.17 19.01 -9.53
N GLY A 154 -1.21 19.72 -8.92
CA GLY A 154 -1.34 21.12 -8.48
C GLY A 154 -1.58 21.31 -6.98
N VAL A 155 -1.25 20.35 -6.14
CA VAL A 155 -1.22 20.53 -4.69
C VAL A 155 0.12 21.14 -4.27
N ASP A 156 0.08 22.22 -3.46
CA ASP A 156 1.32 22.85 -3.00
C ASP A 156 2.13 21.91 -2.09
N ARG A 157 3.42 21.76 -2.34
CA ARG A 157 4.33 20.87 -1.61
C ARG A 157 4.34 21.13 -0.10
N ASP A 158 4.22 22.39 0.31
CA ASP A 158 4.24 22.79 1.72
C ASP A 158 3.05 22.27 2.53
N ARG A 159 1.98 21.88 1.86
CA ARG A 159 0.77 21.29 2.48
C ARG A 159 0.83 19.77 2.56
N ILE A 160 1.84 19.13 2.01
CA ILE A 160 1.97 17.68 1.96
C ILE A 160 2.96 17.22 3.03
N ARG A 161 2.51 16.32 3.90
CA ARG A 161 3.35 15.55 4.82
C ARG A 161 3.45 14.13 4.32
N ILE A 162 4.60 13.50 4.49
CA ILE A 162 4.79 12.10 4.12
C ILE A 162 4.64 11.25 5.38
N LEU A 163 3.88 10.18 5.29
CA LEU A 163 3.66 9.23 6.37
C LEU A 163 3.67 7.82 5.80
N SER A 164 4.80 7.18 5.80
CA SER A 164 4.94 5.82 5.28
C SER A 164 4.23 4.80 6.18
N PRO A 165 3.65 3.73 5.59
CA PRO A 165 3.01 2.66 6.35
C PRO A 165 3.96 1.97 7.32
N GLY A 166 3.44 1.54 8.46
CA GLY A 166 4.13 0.64 9.35
C GLY A 166 4.01 -0.81 8.90
N VAL A 167 4.80 -1.67 9.51
CA VAL A 167 4.66 -3.13 9.41
C VAL A 167 4.54 -3.73 10.80
N ASP A 168 3.82 -4.83 10.88
CA ASP A 168 3.71 -5.59 12.13
C ASP A 168 5.04 -6.33 12.37
N ALA A 169 5.50 -6.33 13.62
CA ALA A 169 6.63 -7.16 13.99
C ALA A 169 6.21 -8.64 13.97
N PRO A 170 6.95 -9.52 13.27
CA PRO A 170 6.62 -10.93 13.27
C PRO A 170 6.77 -11.54 14.66
N ALA A 171 5.87 -12.43 15.03
CA ALA A 171 5.96 -13.20 16.26
C ALA A 171 7.17 -14.16 16.27
N VAL A 172 7.69 -14.50 15.10
CA VAL A 172 8.88 -15.35 14.91
C VAL A 172 9.94 -14.51 14.22
N THR A 173 11.04 -14.25 14.91
CA THR A 173 12.12 -13.38 14.41
C THR A 173 13.28 -14.14 13.77
N THR A 174 13.31 -15.46 13.89
CA THR A 174 14.41 -16.29 13.38
C THR A 174 13.85 -17.46 12.56
N VAL A 175 13.99 -17.33 11.25
CA VAL A 175 13.67 -18.39 10.29
C VAL A 175 14.95 -18.74 9.55
N GLN A 176 15.23 -20.03 9.39
CA GLN A 176 16.40 -20.49 8.65
C GLN A 176 16.17 -20.26 7.15
N ARG A 177 17.08 -19.56 6.51
CA ARG A 177 17.08 -19.35 5.05
C ARG A 177 17.11 -20.69 4.33
N SER A 178 16.33 -20.84 3.28
CA SER A 178 16.36 -22.05 2.43
C SER A 178 17.78 -22.37 1.94
N THR A 179 18.13 -23.65 1.95
CA THR A 179 19.40 -24.12 1.36
C THR A 179 19.36 -24.11 -0.17
N GLU A 180 18.18 -24.34 -0.74
CA GLU A 180 17.93 -24.27 -2.18
C GLU A 180 17.38 -22.89 -2.56
N PRO A 181 17.61 -22.44 -3.81
CA PRO A 181 17.07 -21.16 -4.28
C PRO A 181 15.55 -21.10 -4.13
N LEU A 182 15.07 -20.20 -3.29
CA LEU A 182 13.66 -19.94 -3.05
C LEU A 182 13.39 -18.46 -3.29
N PHE A 183 12.53 -18.19 -4.24
CA PHE A 183 12.08 -16.84 -4.58
C PHE A 183 10.61 -16.70 -4.26
N ILE A 184 10.19 -15.50 -3.85
CA ILE A 184 8.81 -15.26 -3.45
C ILE A 184 8.28 -13.99 -4.12
N CYS A 185 7.02 -14.03 -4.54
CA CYS A 185 6.23 -12.87 -4.90
C CYS A 185 4.96 -12.88 -4.05
N ALA A 186 4.56 -11.73 -3.51
CA ALA A 186 3.37 -11.66 -2.67
C ALA A 186 2.52 -10.43 -3.00
N GLY A 187 1.19 -10.64 -3.11
CA GLY A 187 0.23 -9.58 -3.41
C GLY A 187 -1.03 -10.09 -4.09
N ARG A 188 -1.93 -9.16 -4.43
CA ARG A 188 -3.12 -9.51 -5.21
C ARG A 188 -2.75 -9.87 -6.65
N LEU A 189 -3.36 -10.90 -7.20
CA LEU A 189 -3.15 -11.32 -8.59
C LEU A 189 -4.04 -10.50 -9.53
N VAL A 190 -3.55 -9.30 -9.88
CA VAL A 190 -4.23 -8.30 -10.71
C VAL A 190 -3.28 -7.74 -11.78
N PRO A 191 -3.76 -7.23 -12.92
CA PRO A 191 -2.93 -6.86 -14.08
C PRO A 191 -1.76 -5.93 -13.76
N HIS A 192 -1.96 -4.90 -12.93
CA HIS A 192 -0.90 -3.94 -12.63
C HIS A 192 0.25 -4.50 -11.78
N LYS A 193 0.09 -5.68 -11.16
CA LYS A 193 1.16 -6.39 -10.46
C LYS A 193 2.10 -7.13 -11.41
N ARG A 194 1.68 -7.36 -12.64
CA ARG A 194 2.49 -7.97 -13.72
C ARG A 194 3.15 -9.29 -13.33
N ILE A 195 2.37 -10.16 -12.68
CA ILE A 195 2.87 -11.51 -12.33
C ILE A 195 3.14 -12.34 -13.58
N ASP A 196 2.44 -12.09 -14.68
CA ASP A 196 2.70 -12.66 -16.00
C ASP A 196 4.12 -12.36 -16.48
N LEU A 197 4.62 -11.14 -16.26
CA LEU A 197 6.01 -10.76 -16.57
C LEU A 197 6.99 -11.50 -15.64
N LEU A 198 6.68 -11.59 -14.36
CA LEU A 198 7.49 -12.32 -13.39
C LEU A 198 7.66 -13.79 -13.82
N LEU A 199 6.59 -14.46 -14.25
CA LEU A 199 6.63 -15.84 -14.71
C LEU A 199 7.51 -15.99 -15.95
N ARG A 200 7.39 -15.10 -16.94
CA ARG A 200 8.27 -15.10 -18.12
C ARG A 200 9.75 -14.85 -17.76
N ALA A 201 10.01 -13.95 -16.82
CA ALA A 201 11.36 -13.72 -16.33
C ALA A 201 11.90 -14.96 -15.60
N TRP A 202 11.05 -15.62 -14.79
CA TRP A 202 11.41 -16.85 -14.09
C TRP A 202 11.83 -17.98 -15.05
N GLU A 203 11.15 -18.18 -16.18
CA GLU A 203 11.54 -19.15 -17.21
C GLU A 203 13.01 -18.98 -17.67
N ARG A 204 13.46 -17.73 -17.74
CA ARG A 204 14.85 -17.40 -18.13
C ARG A 204 15.82 -17.61 -16.97
N VAL A 205 15.42 -17.27 -15.75
CA VAL A 205 16.26 -17.36 -14.54
C VAL A 205 16.41 -18.82 -14.11
N ARG A 206 15.32 -19.61 -14.06
CA ARG A 206 15.35 -20.99 -13.55
C ARG A 206 16.31 -21.90 -14.30
N SER A 207 16.48 -21.67 -15.60
CA SER A 207 17.39 -22.45 -16.42
C SER A 207 18.88 -22.29 -16.03
N VAL A 208 19.22 -21.21 -15.32
CA VAL A 208 20.58 -20.87 -14.87
C VAL A 208 20.77 -21.15 -13.39
N VAL A 209 19.75 -20.83 -12.59
CA VAL A 209 19.84 -20.80 -11.11
C VAL A 209 19.22 -22.05 -10.49
N GLY A 210 18.18 -22.60 -11.11
CA GLY A 210 17.33 -23.63 -10.50
C GLY A 210 16.46 -23.10 -9.37
N GLY A 211 15.97 -23.99 -8.51
CA GLY A 211 15.15 -23.62 -7.36
C GLY A 211 13.66 -23.54 -7.68
N ARG A 212 12.91 -22.78 -6.88
CA ARG A 212 11.45 -22.60 -7.03
C ARG A 212 10.99 -21.17 -6.79
N LEU A 213 9.86 -20.81 -7.41
CA LEU A 213 9.16 -19.55 -7.19
C LEU A 213 7.84 -19.80 -6.46
N VAL A 214 7.60 -19.10 -5.35
CA VAL A 214 6.35 -19.16 -4.61
C VAL A 214 5.58 -17.86 -4.82
N VAL A 215 4.32 -17.98 -5.28
CA VAL A 215 3.39 -16.87 -5.49
C VAL A 215 2.34 -16.89 -4.39
N VAL A 216 2.37 -15.88 -3.53
CA VAL A 216 1.45 -15.70 -2.40
C VAL A 216 0.38 -14.68 -2.76
N GLY A 217 -0.86 -15.05 -2.56
CA GLY A 217 -2.00 -14.19 -2.80
C GLY A 217 -3.03 -14.78 -3.73
N ASP A 218 -4.05 -14.00 -4.00
CA ASP A 218 -5.19 -14.40 -4.83
C ASP A 218 -5.71 -13.22 -5.64
N GLY A 219 -6.48 -13.50 -6.69
CA GLY A 219 -7.05 -12.46 -7.53
C GLY A 219 -7.62 -12.97 -8.85
N PRO A 220 -8.25 -12.09 -9.64
CA PRO A 220 -8.92 -12.48 -10.86
C PRO A 220 -8.02 -13.07 -11.95
N GLU A 221 -6.70 -12.87 -11.87
CA GLU A 221 -5.76 -13.42 -12.85
C GLU A 221 -5.22 -14.81 -12.46
N ARG A 222 -5.63 -15.39 -11.32
CA ARG A 222 -5.06 -16.63 -10.79
C ARG A 222 -5.05 -17.75 -11.85
N ASP A 223 -6.20 -18.08 -12.42
CA ASP A 223 -6.33 -19.21 -13.37
C ASP A 223 -5.44 -19.01 -14.61
N SER A 224 -5.35 -17.78 -15.12
CA SER A 224 -4.52 -17.45 -16.27
C SER A 224 -3.02 -17.51 -15.96
N LEU A 225 -2.62 -17.13 -14.74
CA LEU A 225 -1.24 -17.18 -14.29
C LEU A 225 -0.80 -18.62 -13.99
N GLU A 226 -1.67 -19.43 -13.36
CA GLU A 226 -1.40 -20.86 -13.16
C GLU A 226 -1.24 -21.60 -14.49
N ALA A 227 -2.05 -21.27 -15.51
CA ALA A 227 -1.93 -21.83 -16.84
C ALA A 227 -0.62 -21.41 -17.58
N LEU A 228 -0.01 -20.30 -17.18
CA LEU A 228 1.25 -19.79 -17.73
C LEU A 228 2.48 -20.37 -16.99
N ALA A 229 2.30 -20.82 -15.77
CA ALA A 229 3.38 -21.23 -14.87
C ALA A 229 3.88 -22.65 -15.21
N GLY A 230 5.17 -22.89 -14.95
CA GLY A 230 5.77 -24.23 -14.94
C GLY A 230 5.62 -24.95 -13.61
N ASP A 231 6.00 -26.23 -13.55
CA ASP A 231 5.87 -27.11 -12.38
C ASP A 231 6.70 -26.64 -11.16
N ASP A 232 7.64 -25.75 -11.35
CA ASP A 232 8.52 -25.16 -10.35
C ASP A 232 8.01 -23.82 -9.78
N VAL A 233 6.76 -23.44 -10.11
CA VAL A 233 6.03 -22.31 -9.56
C VAL A 233 4.89 -22.80 -8.71
N GLU A 234 4.86 -22.39 -7.45
CA GLU A 234 3.84 -22.78 -6.47
C GLU A 234 2.92 -21.60 -6.14
N PHE A 235 1.62 -21.73 -6.45
CA PHE A 235 0.59 -20.75 -6.05
C PHE A 235 -0.08 -21.19 -4.75
N VAL A 236 0.31 -20.57 -3.63
CA VAL A 236 -0.18 -20.95 -2.29
C VAL A 236 -1.49 -20.24 -1.90
N GLY A 237 -2.00 -19.31 -2.72
CA GLY A 237 -3.19 -18.56 -2.41
C GLY A 237 -3.02 -17.57 -1.27
N LYS A 238 -4.13 -17.21 -0.60
CA LYS A 238 -4.10 -16.41 0.62
C LYS A 238 -3.67 -17.30 1.79
N ILE A 239 -2.63 -16.92 2.48
CA ILE A 239 -2.06 -17.64 3.63
C ILE A 239 -2.18 -16.80 4.89
N GLY A 240 -2.09 -17.44 6.06
CA GLY A 240 -2.07 -16.76 7.34
C GLY A 240 -0.75 -16.02 7.60
N GLU A 241 -0.79 -15.07 8.53
CA GLU A 241 0.37 -14.22 8.88
C GLU A 241 1.61 -15.06 9.26
N GLN A 242 1.45 -16.09 10.09
CA GLN A 242 2.58 -16.93 10.51
C GLN A 242 3.29 -17.61 9.34
N GLU A 243 2.52 -18.12 8.38
CA GLU A 243 3.06 -18.77 7.20
C GLU A 243 3.71 -17.75 6.26
N LYS A 244 3.12 -16.56 6.13
CA LYS A 244 3.71 -15.44 5.36
C LYS A 244 5.09 -15.08 5.90
N TRP A 245 5.22 -14.90 7.22
CA TRP A 245 6.50 -14.58 7.85
C TRP A 245 7.53 -15.71 7.67
N ARG A 246 7.09 -16.96 7.78
CA ARG A 246 7.96 -18.11 7.52
C ARG A 246 8.50 -18.10 6.10
N LEU A 247 7.64 -17.95 5.11
CA LEU A 247 8.04 -17.93 3.70
C LEU A 247 8.96 -16.73 3.39
N PHE A 248 8.67 -15.55 3.93
CA PHE A 248 9.59 -14.42 3.80
C PHE A 248 10.96 -14.71 4.41
N GLY A 249 11.00 -15.32 5.59
CA GLY A 249 12.27 -15.67 6.22
C GLY A 249 13.07 -16.74 5.47
N GLU A 250 12.42 -17.71 4.81
CA GLU A 250 13.07 -18.76 4.02
C GLU A 250 13.55 -18.28 2.65
N ALA A 251 12.87 -17.30 2.04
CA ALA A 251 13.14 -16.87 0.68
C ALA A 251 14.47 -16.13 0.53
N TRP A 252 15.19 -16.37 -0.57
CA TRP A 252 16.41 -15.65 -0.91
C TRP A 252 16.13 -14.21 -1.35
N LEU A 253 15.04 -14.01 -2.10
CA LEU A 253 14.61 -12.71 -2.62
C LEU A 253 13.08 -12.61 -2.63
N LEU A 254 12.57 -11.42 -2.38
CA LEU A 254 11.22 -11.01 -2.78
C LEU A 254 11.28 -10.35 -4.17
N LEU A 255 10.44 -10.84 -5.10
CA LEU A 255 10.31 -10.27 -6.44
C LEU A 255 9.07 -9.37 -6.49
N HIS A 256 9.22 -8.15 -7.01
CA HIS A 256 8.13 -7.17 -7.07
C HIS A 256 8.08 -6.51 -8.45
N THR A 257 7.19 -7.00 -9.30
CA THR A 257 7.09 -6.60 -10.72
C THR A 257 5.96 -5.61 -11.01
N ALA A 258 5.34 -5.02 -9.99
CA ALA A 258 4.26 -4.06 -10.16
C ALA A 258 4.67 -2.88 -11.05
N GLN A 259 3.75 -2.46 -11.92
CA GLN A 259 3.90 -1.27 -12.76
C GLN A 259 3.63 0.02 -11.95
N HIS A 260 2.75 -0.06 -10.96
CA HIS A 260 2.39 1.04 -10.07
C HIS A 260 2.16 0.49 -8.67
N GLU A 261 2.65 1.22 -7.68
CA GLU A 261 2.47 0.90 -6.28
C GLU A 261 2.29 2.21 -5.48
N GLY A 262 1.53 2.17 -4.40
CA GLY A 262 1.50 3.30 -3.47
C GLY A 262 2.74 3.34 -2.59
N TRP A 263 3.16 2.16 -2.10
CA TRP A 263 4.34 2.01 -1.24
C TRP A 263 5.02 0.65 -1.41
N GLY A 264 4.26 -0.43 -1.53
CA GLY A 264 4.84 -1.78 -1.53
C GLY A 264 5.11 -2.33 -0.12
N ILE A 265 4.11 -2.32 0.74
CA ILE A 265 4.21 -2.79 2.15
C ILE A 265 4.86 -4.18 2.26
N VAL A 266 4.61 -5.07 1.30
CA VAL A 266 5.18 -6.42 1.25
C VAL A 266 6.71 -6.43 1.15
N ILE A 267 7.30 -5.39 0.56
CA ILE A 267 8.76 -5.20 0.45
C ILE A 267 9.34 -4.98 1.84
N ILE A 268 8.70 -4.11 2.62
CA ILE A 268 9.12 -3.82 4.00
C ILE A 268 8.86 -5.02 4.91
N GLU A 269 7.72 -5.72 4.74
CA GLU A 269 7.44 -6.97 5.45
C GLU A 269 8.53 -8.02 5.21
N ALA A 270 8.88 -8.29 3.95
CA ALA A 270 9.96 -9.22 3.63
C ALA A 270 11.32 -8.76 4.21
N GLY A 271 11.59 -7.46 4.13
CA GLY A 271 12.78 -6.83 4.70
C GLY A 271 12.89 -7.02 6.21
N THR A 272 11.76 -7.04 6.95
CA THR A 272 11.73 -7.33 8.38
C THR A 272 12.29 -8.72 8.70
N MET A 273 12.07 -9.68 7.80
CA MET A 273 12.65 -11.03 7.88
C MET A 273 14.08 -11.11 7.29
N GLY A 274 14.65 -9.98 6.89
CA GLY A 274 15.94 -9.90 6.24
C GLY A 274 15.92 -10.44 4.80
N THR A 275 14.79 -10.43 4.13
CA THR A 275 14.69 -10.84 2.72
C THR A 275 14.76 -9.61 1.84
N PRO A 276 15.87 -9.42 1.09
CA PRO A 276 16.02 -8.30 0.18
C PRO A 276 15.07 -8.42 -1.01
N SER A 277 14.69 -7.29 -1.57
CA SER A 277 13.75 -7.24 -2.69
C SER A 277 14.44 -6.89 -4.00
N LEU A 278 13.95 -7.47 -5.09
CA LEU A 278 14.26 -7.06 -6.45
C LEU A 278 12.97 -6.60 -7.12
N GLY A 279 12.92 -5.36 -7.55
CA GLY A 279 11.73 -4.76 -8.18
C GLY A 279 12.09 -3.78 -9.28
N PHE A 280 11.08 -3.32 -10.02
CA PHE A 280 11.29 -2.25 -11.00
C PHE A 280 11.42 -0.88 -10.33
N ASP A 281 12.23 0.01 -10.93
CA ASP A 281 12.34 1.40 -10.54
C ASP A 281 11.10 2.20 -10.99
N VAL A 282 10.00 1.99 -10.27
CA VAL A 282 8.73 2.67 -10.49
C VAL A 282 8.25 3.35 -9.21
N PRO A 283 7.39 4.38 -9.32
CA PRO A 283 6.79 5.05 -8.16
C PRO A 283 6.21 4.05 -7.13
N GLY A 284 6.47 4.31 -5.85
CA GLY A 284 6.07 3.44 -4.74
C GLY A 284 7.05 2.29 -4.48
N VAL A 285 7.55 1.60 -5.49
CA VAL A 285 8.58 0.56 -5.32
C VAL A 285 9.93 1.19 -4.96
N ARG A 286 10.32 2.27 -5.65
CA ARG A 286 11.54 3.03 -5.34
C ARG A 286 11.52 3.69 -3.97
N ASP A 287 10.34 3.91 -3.40
CA ASP A 287 10.20 4.48 -2.05
C ASP A 287 10.41 3.43 -0.95
N SER A 288 10.19 2.15 -1.27
CA SER A 288 10.31 1.03 -0.33
C SER A 288 11.60 0.21 -0.50
N ILE A 289 12.32 0.35 -1.62
CA ILE A 289 13.64 -0.24 -1.85
C ILE A 289 14.70 0.86 -1.88
N VAL A 290 15.69 0.76 -1.00
CA VAL A 290 16.91 1.56 -1.11
C VAL A 290 17.90 0.79 -1.96
N ASP A 291 18.08 1.20 -3.21
CA ASP A 291 18.90 0.49 -4.20
C ASP A 291 20.34 0.24 -3.71
N GLY A 292 20.82 -0.97 -3.88
CA GLY A 292 22.16 -1.41 -3.41
C GLY A 292 22.29 -1.55 -1.88
N VAL A 293 21.22 -1.26 -1.11
CA VAL A 293 21.20 -1.32 0.36
C VAL A 293 20.18 -2.32 0.88
N SER A 294 18.88 -2.12 0.62
CA SER A 294 17.82 -3.01 1.09
C SER A 294 17.27 -3.95 0.00
N GLY A 295 17.71 -3.77 -1.22
CA GLY A 295 17.32 -4.51 -2.40
C GLY A 295 17.96 -3.91 -3.64
N ILE A 296 17.46 -4.30 -4.79
CA ILE A 296 17.91 -3.80 -6.10
C ILE A 296 16.69 -3.31 -6.90
N LEU A 297 16.86 -2.19 -7.58
CA LEU A 297 15.92 -1.65 -8.55
C LEU A 297 16.39 -1.97 -9.97
N ALA A 298 15.49 -2.48 -10.80
CA ALA A 298 15.75 -2.82 -12.19
C ALA A 298 15.05 -1.84 -13.14
N ASP A 299 15.76 -1.45 -14.21
CA ASP A 299 15.25 -0.48 -15.19
C ASP A 299 14.44 -1.13 -16.32
N SER A 300 14.60 -2.43 -16.53
CA SER A 300 13.97 -3.20 -17.62
C SER A 300 13.77 -4.67 -17.25
N GLU A 301 13.01 -5.41 -18.09
CA GLU A 301 12.86 -6.88 -17.95
C GLU A 301 14.21 -7.60 -18.06
N ASP A 302 15.06 -7.20 -18.97
CA ASP A 302 16.37 -7.81 -19.15
C ASP A 302 17.30 -7.53 -17.96
N ASP A 303 17.24 -6.32 -17.43
CA ASP A 303 17.98 -5.96 -16.23
C ASP A 303 17.44 -6.73 -15.01
N LEU A 304 16.12 -6.86 -14.86
CA LEU A 304 15.50 -7.66 -13.79
C LEU A 304 16.03 -9.10 -13.83
N VAL A 305 16.06 -9.74 -15.00
CA VAL A 305 16.57 -11.10 -15.16
C VAL A 305 18.07 -11.16 -14.84
N GLY A 306 18.87 -10.22 -15.32
CA GLY A 306 20.29 -10.14 -15.05
C GLY A 306 20.60 -9.98 -13.55
N ARG A 307 19.92 -9.04 -12.88
CA ARG A 307 20.04 -8.81 -11.44
C ARG A 307 19.56 -10.01 -10.63
N TRP A 308 18.50 -10.68 -11.07
CA TRP A 308 18.02 -11.88 -10.37
C TRP A 308 19.06 -13.01 -10.42
N ILE A 309 19.65 -13.27 -11.59
CA ILE A 309 20.73 -14.27 -11.74
C ILE A 309 21.96 -13.87 -10.92
N GLU A 310 22.36 -12.60 -10.96
CA GLU A 310 23.46 -12.08 -10.14
C GLU A 310 23.23 -12.34 -8.66
N LEU A 311 22.08 -11.88 -8.15
CA LEU A 311 21.69 -12.03 -6.74
C LEU A 311 21.56 -13.50 -6.33
N ALA A 312 21.10 -14.37 -7.21
CA ALA A 312 21.00 -15.80 -6.92
C ALA A 312 22.38 -16.46 -6.78
N ASN A 313 23.39 -16.01 -7.50
CA ASN A 313 24.74 -16.59 -7.50
C ASN A 313 25.71 -15.88 -6.54
N ASP A 314 25.45 -14.62 -6.16
CA ASP A 314 26.29 -13.85 -5.24
C ASP A 314 25.71 -13.88 -3.81
N ARG A 315 26.09 -14.90 -3.04
CA ARG A 315 25.70 -15.02 -1.63
C ARG A 315 26.16 -13.83 -0.76
N PRO A 316 27.43 -13.38 -0.84
CA PRO A 316 27.89 -12.20 -0.09
C PRO A 316 27.04 -10.96 -0.36
N LEU A 317 26.69 -10.69 -1.61
CA LEU A 317 25.82 -9.56 -1.96
C LEU A 317 24.43 -9.72 -1.35
N ARG A 318 23.81 -10.92 -1.43
CA ARG A 318 22.52 -11.16 -0.79
C ARG A 318 22.58 -10.95 0.72
N GLU A 319 23.61 -11.42 1.41
CA GLU A 319 23.79 -11.25 2.86
C GLU A 319 23.93 -9.77 3.23
N LYS A 320 24.65 -8.99 2.45
CA LYS A 320 24.77 -7.54 2.63
C LYS A 320 23.41 -6.84 2.47
N LEU A 321 22.67 -7.17 1.41
CA LEU A 321 21.35 -6.61 1.17
C LEU A 321 20.32 -7.07 2.21
N SER A 322 20.45 -8.32 2.70
CA SER A 322 19.62 -8.87 3.78
C SER A 322 19.74 -8.04 5.07
N GLU A 323 20.96 -7.71 5.47
CA GLU A 323 21.19 -6.86 6.64
C GLU A 323 20.65 -5.44 6.40
N GLY A 324 20.90 -4.86 5.23
CA GLY A 324 20.35 -3.56 4.84
C GLY A 324 18.82 -3.54 4.85
N ALA A 325 18.18 -4.58 4.31
CA ALA A 325 16.71 -4.72 4.30
C ALA A 325 16.16 -4.75 5.72
N ARG A 326 16.77 -5.53 6.61
CA ARG A 326 16.36 -5.64 8.02
C ARG A 326 16.49 -4.30 8.76
N LEU A 327 17.61 -3.61 8.60
CA LEU A 327 17.86 -2.30 9.22
C LEU A 327 16.91 -1.22 8.67
N TYR A 328 16.66 -1.25 7.37
CA TYR A 328 15.73 -0.30 6.74
C TYR A 328 14.30 -0.53 7.21
N SER A 329 13.83 -1.79 7.20
CA SER A 329 12.46 -2.15 7.57
C SER A 329 12.15 -1.89 9.06
N ALA A 330 13.14 -1.97 9.94
CA ALA A 330 12.97 -1.68 11.37
C ALA A 330 12.52 -0.24 11.68
N ARG A 331 12.61 0.67 10.71
CA ARG A 331 12.17 2.06 10.81
C ARG A 331 10.65 2.23 10.71
N PHE A 332 9.95 1.25 10.10
CA PHE A 332 8.54 1.34 9.77
C PHE A 332 7.69 0.59 10.80
N ARG A 333 7.47 1.20 11.94
CA ARG A 333 6.71 0.64 13.05
C ARG A 333 5.38 1.36 13.21
N TRP A 334 4.29 0.63 13.37
CA TRP A 334 2.96 1.20 13.49
C TRP A 334 2.80 2.16 14.68
N ASP A 335 3.47 1.90 15.81
CA ASP A 335 3.45 2.78 16.97
C ASP A 335 4.11 4.15 16.69
N GLU A 336 5.19 4.19 15.90
CA GLU A 336 5.84 5.44 15.49
C GLU A 336 5.02 6.16 14.41
N VAL A 337 4.47 5.43 13.45
CA VAL A 337 3.57 5.98 12.42
C VAL A 337 2.34 6.64 13.07
N ALA A 338 1.74 6.00 14.08
CA ALA A 338 0.60 6.57 14.79
C ALA A 338 0.97 7.84 15.59
N LYS A 339 2.16 7.89 16.20
CA LYS A 339 2.65 9.10 16.88
C LYS A 339 2.84 10.25 15.89
N GLU A 340 3.46 9.98 14.75
CA GLU A 340 3.68 10.98 13.71
C GLU A 340 2.34 11.47 13.13
N PHE A 341 1.43 10.54 12.84
CA PHE A 341 0.07 10.90 12.41
C PHE A 341 -0.65 11.76 13.45
N ALA A 342 -0.58 11.40 14.73
CA ALA A 342 -1.23 12.16 15.81
C ALA A 342 -0.67 13.59 15.91
N ALA A 343 0.63 13.79 15.66
CA ALA A 343 1.23 15.11 15.58
C ALA A 343 0.68 15.91 14.40
N ILE A 344 0.65 15.32 13.18
CA ILE A 344 0.06 15.94 11.98
C ILE A 344 -1.42 16.29 12.21
N ALA A 345 -2.18 15.37 12.82
CA ALA A 345 -3.58 15.57 13.15
C ALA A 345 -3.79 16.73 14.16
N SER A 346 -2.92 16.83 15.16
CA SER A 346 -2.95 17.93 16.14
C SER A 346 -2.66 19.28 15.48
N ASP A 347 -1.69 19.34 14.57
CA ASP A 347 -1.35 20.55 13.81
C ASP A 347 -2.56 20.98 12.93
N ALA A 348 -3.22 20.01 12.26
CA ALA A 348 -4.39 20.29 11.43
C ALA A 348 -5.58 20.84 12.26
N VAL A 349 -5.78 20.32 13.48
CA VAL A 349 -6.81 20.80 14.40
C VAL A 349 -6.45 22.17 14.97
N GLY A 350 -5.16 22.35 15.39
CA GLY A 350 -4.68 23.60 16.02
C GLY A 350 -4.60 24.79 15.06
N SER A 351 -4.30 24.54 13.77
CA SER A 351 -4.21 25.60 12.76
C SER A 351 -5.55 26.23 12.42
N GLY A 352 -6.67 25.62 12.81
CA GLY A 352 -8.02 26.13 12.53
C GLY A 352 -8.29 26.32 11.03
N ILE A 353 -7.53 25.68 10.16
CA ILE A 353 -7.67 25.78 8.71
C ILE A 353 -9.06 25.24 8.33
N ARG A 354 -9.89 26.16 7.85
CA ARG A 354 -11.26 25.92 7.37
C ARG A 354 -11.30 25.88 5.87
#